data_6c05c60f5ff6392d03da51b2cfa04212
#
_entry.id   6c05c60f5ff6392d03da51b2cfa04212
#
_cell.length_a   1.000
_cell.length_b   1.000
_cell.length_c   1.000
_cell.angle_alpha   90.00
_cell.angle_beta   90.00
_cell.angle_gamma   90.00
#
_symmetry.space_group_name_H-M   'P 1'
#
loop_
_entity.id
_entity.type
_entity.pdbx_description
1 polymer ?
#
loop_
_entity_poly.entity_id
_entity_poly.type
_entity_poly.pdbx_seq_one_letter_code
_entity_poly.pdbx_strand_id
1 'polypeptide(L)'
;LKVKITKIDPKTNRVSASVKALTEDPYSNIEKKYEVGKIYEGTVTKLMDYGAFIRIQEGIEGLIHNSELDWTNRNIKPNKVLSVSQKIKFKIVNIDKESKRISLSYKATLDNPWNKIRDNIGKEVKIKINNVTDKAIFGELTDSGLVGMLHYKEITYNENIEDLKKFKKNEILSVKIIEIKDDKIRFSKRALERDPLEWFKENNKKVGSII
;
A
#
# COMPACT_ATOMS: atom_id res chain seq x y z
N LEU A 1 -27.33 -2.40 41.71
CA LEU A 1 -26.74 -2.81 40.43
C LEU A 1 -27.59 -3.92 39.81
N LYS A 2 -28.10 -3.74 38.59
CA LYS A 2 -28.78 -4.80 37.84
C LYS A 2 -27.72 -5.69 37.19
N VAL A 3 -27.84 -7.01 37.36
CA VAL A 3 -26.92 -8.00 36.76
C VAL A 3 -27.73 -9.12 36.11
N LYS A 4 -27.21 -9.66 35.00
CA LYS A 4 -27.82 -10.85 34.37
C LYS A 4 -27.08 -12.10 34.87
N ILE A 5 -27.83 -13.06 35.38
CA ILE A 5 -27.29 -14.34 35.81
C ILE A 5 -26.91 -15.14 34.56
N THR A 6 -25.65 -15.53 34.43
CA THR A 6 -25.13 -16.25 33.26
C THR A 6 -25.02 -17.75 33.49
N LYS A 7 -24.76 -18.20 34.74
CA LYS A 7 -24.67 -19.60 35.12
C LYS A 7 -25.01 -19.80 36.58
N ILE A 8 -25.76 -20.82 36.88
CA ILE A 8 -26.01 -21.30 38.24
C ILE A 8 -25.41 -22.69 38.33
N ASP A 9 -24.48 -22.90 39.24
CA ASP A 9 -23.89 -24.22 39.50
C ASP A 9 -24.40 -24.71 40.87
N PRO A 10 -25.38 -25.66 40.87
CA PRO A 10 -26.01 -26.16 42.09
C PRO A 10 -25.05 -27.03 42.92
N LYS A 11 -23.97 -27.57 42.33
CA LYS A 11 -23.00 -28.39 43.05
C LYS A 11 -22.03 -27.58 43.89
N THR A 12 -21.71 -26.36 43.45
CA THR A 12 -20.76 -25.48 44.16
C THR A 12 -21.42 -24.30 44.84
N ASN A 13 -22.75 -24.18 44.78
CA ASN A 13 -23.54 -23.05 45.27
C ASN A 13 -23.02 -21.68 44.76
N ARG A 14 -22.54 -21.66 43.52
CA ARG A 14 -22.00 -20.44 42.89
C ARG A 14 -22.94 -19.94 41.81
N VAL A 15 -23.19 -18.64 41.83
CA VAL A 15 -23.95 -17.93 40.81
C VAL A 15 -23.00 -17.01 40.10
N SER A 16 -22.84 -17.19 38.81
CA SER A 16 -22.08 -16.27 37.95
C SER A 16 -23.05 -15.24 37.38
N ALA A 17 -22.75 -13.96 37.63
CA ALA A 17 -23.52 -12.84 37.12
C ALA A 17 -22.62 -11.92 36.31
N SER A 18 -23.17 -11.33 35.25
CA SER A 18 -22.45 -10.40 34.37
C SER A 18 -23.25 -9.12 34.18
N VAL A 19 -22.63 -7.99 34.48
CA VAL A 19 -23.16 -6.65 34.14
C VAL A 19 -23.08 -6.42 32.62
N LYS A 20 -22.04 -6.97 32.00
CA LYS A 20 -21.81 -6.85 30.54
C LYS A 20 -22.86 -7.55 29.69
N ALA A 21 -23.54 -8.55 30.25
CA ALA A 21 -24.63 -9.28 29.58
C ALA A 21 -25.99 -8.55 29.61
N LEU A 22 -26.08 -7.39 30.28
CA LEU A 22 -27.25 -6.49 30.26
C LEU A 22 -27.13 -5.44 29.18
N THR A 23 -25.91 -5.09 28.75
CA THR A 23 -25.67 -4.21 27.61
C THR A 23 -25.84 -5.04 26.35
N GLU A 24 -26.62 -4.54 25.39
CA GLU A 24 -26.67 -5.12 24.04
C GLU A 24 -25.25 -5.27 23.50
N ASP A 25 -24.95 -6.42 22.90
CA ASP A 25 -23.63 -6.66 22.30
C ASP A 25 -23.39 -5.55 21.23
N PRO A 26 -22.41 -4.66 21.42
CA PRO A 26 -22.17 -3.57 20.47
C PRO A 26 -21.92 -4.10 19.04
N TYR A 27 -21.51 -5.38 18.91
CA TYR A 27 -21.29 -6.04 17.63
C TYR A 27 -22.58 -6.57 16.98
N SER A 28 -23.68 -6.75 17.72
CA SER A 28 -24.96 -7.26 17.16
C SER A 28 -25.57 -6.36 16.11
N ASN A 29 -25.43 -5.04 16.28
CA ASN A 29 -25.96 -4.02 15.37
C ASN A 29 -24.89 -3.27 14.56
N ILE A 30 -23.65 -3.80 14.54
CA ILE A 30 -22.51 -3.10 13.97
C ILE A 30 -22.65 -2.86 12.46
N GLU A 31 -23.19 -3.83 11.73
CA GLU A 31 -23.40 -3.70 10.27
C GLU A 31 -24.49 -2.69 9.90
N LYS A 32 -25.47 -2.50 10.79
CA LYS A 32 -26.50 -1.47 10.58
C LYS A 32 -25.96 -0.07 10.80
N LYS A 33 -24.95 0.04 11.67
CA LYS A 33 -24.36 1.33 12.09
C LYS A 33 -23.14 1.70 11.26
N TYR A 34 -22.37 0.69 10.82
CA TYR A 34 -21.14 0.85 10.09
C TYR A 34 -21.17 0.04 8.79
N GLU A 35 -21.16 0.74 7.67
CA GLU A 35 -21.17 0.12 6.35
C GLU A 35 -19.75 -0.10 5.84
N VAL A 36 -19.50 -1.29 5.29
CA VAL A 36 -18.25 -1.59 4.60
C VAL A 36 -18.10 -0.65 3.41
N GLY A 37 -16.92 -0.08 3.26
CA GLY A 37 -16.62 0.85 2.18
C GLY A 37 -16.83 2.33 2.50
N LYS A 38 -17.45 2.69 3.61
CA LYS A 38 -17.57 4.08 4.07
C LYS A 38 -16.40 4.52 4.94
N ILE A 39 -16.17 5.82 4.96
CA ILE A 39 -15.12 6.46 5.75
C ILE A 39 -15.71 6.91 7.09
N TYR A 40 -15.00 6.57 8.15
CA TYR A 40 -15.34 6.95 9.53
C TYR A 40 -14.11 7.55 10.22
N GLU A 41 -14.33 8.12 11.41
CA GLU A 41 -13.28 8.69 12.24
C GLU A 41 -13.19 7.93 13.56
N GLY A 42 -11.98 7.72 14.05
CA GLY A 42 -11.74 7.09 15.35
C GLY A 42 -10.40 7.47 15.92
N THR A 43 -10.11 6.96 17.12
CA THR A 43 -8.92 7.30 17.86
C THR A 43 -7.99 6.09 17.97
N VAL A 44 -6.72 6.29 17.71
CA VAL A 44 -5.67 5.27 17.88
C VAL A 44 -5.53 4.94 19.36
N THR A 45 -5.80 3.68 19.75
CA THR A 45 -5.69 3.24 21.15
C THR A 45 -4.36 2.56 21.42
N LYS A 46 -3.86 1.78 20.45
CA LYS A 46 -2.65 0.99 20.63
C LYS A 46 -1.93 0.80 19.29
N LEU A 47 -0.60 0.85 19.34
CA LEU A 47 0.27 0.55 18.20
C LEU A 47 1.01 -0.74 18.46
N MET A 48 0.98 -1.67 17.50
CA MET A 48 1.69 -2.95 17.52
C MET A 48 2.60 -3.06 16.28
N ASP A 49 3.54 -4.00 16.28
CA ASP A 49 4.44 -4.18 15.13
C ASP A 49 3.73 -4.61 13.84
N TYR A 50 2.56 -5.25 13.95
CA TYR A 50 1.75 -5.72 12.83
C TYR A 50 0.60 -4.79 12.43
N GLY A 51 0.30 -3.75 13.24
CA GLY A 51 -0.80 -2.83 12.95
C GLY A 51 -1.16 -1.89 14.08
N ALA A 52 -2.19 -1.10 13.86
CA ALA A 52 -2.74 -0.14 14.81
C ALA A 52 -4.18 -0.50 15.21
N PHE A 53 -4.48 -0.43 16.50
CA PHE A 53 -5.84 -0.56 17.01
C PHE A 53 -6.50 0.82 17.08
N ILE A 54 -7.69 0.90 16.52
CA ILE A 54 -8.46 2.13 16.42
C ILE A 54 -9.79 1.92 17.13
N ARG A 55 -10.07 2.77 18.11
CA ARG A 55 -11.38 2.81 18.77
C ARG A 55 -12.33 3.60 17.87
N ILE A 56 -13.34 2.90 17.39
CA ILE A 56 -14.40 3.45 16.55
C ILE A 56 -15.48 4.05 17.46
N GLN A 57 -15.86 3.31 18.49
CA GLN A 57 -16.82 3.68 19.52
C GLN A 57 -16.45 2.98 20.84
N GLU A 58 -17.03 3.39 21.95
CA GLU A 58 -16.89 2.66 23.23
C GLU A 58 -17.24 1.17 23.06
N GLY A 59 -16.29 0.31 23.40
CA GLY A 59 -16.44 -1.14 23.28
C GLY A 59 -16.23 -1.72 21.89
N ILE A 60 -15.95 -0.90 20.86
CA ILE A 60 -15.69 -1.35 19.48
C ILE A 60 -14.32 -0.87 19.04
N GLU A 61 -13.43 -1.81 18.77
CA GLU A 61 -12.11 -1.54 18.22
C GLU A 61 -11.93 -2.24 16.87
N GLY A 62 -11.25 -1.58 15.96
CA GLY A 62 -10.83 -2.14 14.67
C GLY A 62 -9.32 -2.19 14.56
N LEU A 63 -8.82 -3.02 13.65
CA LEU A 63 -7.40 -3.19 13.36
C LEU A 63 -7.08 -2.64 11.97
N ILE A 64 -6.08 -1.78 11.90
CA ILE A 64 -5.40 -1.41 10.65
C ILE A 64 -4.12 -2.21 10.58
N HIS A 65 -4.04 -3.15 9.65
CA HIS A 65 -2.81 -3.91 9.39
C HIS A 65 -1.74 -3.02 8.73
N ASN A 66 -0.46 -3.34 8.87
CA ASN A 66 0.64 -2.57 8.29
C ASN A 66 0.48 -2.32 6.78
N SER A 67 0.00 -3.31 6.04
CA SER A 67 -0.28 -3.21 4.60
C SER A 67 -1.42 -2.24 4.24
N GLU A 68 -2.20 -1.81 5.22
CA GLU A 68 -3.34 -0.89 5.08
C GLU A 68 -3.02 0.53 5.59
N LEU A 69 -1.78 0.77 6.00
CA LEU A 69 -1.31 2.08 6.47
C LEU A 69 -0.83 2.97 5.32
N ASP A 70 -0.11 2.39 4.36
CA ASP A 70 0.52 3.12 3.27
C ASP A 70 0.37 2.36 1.94
N TRP A 71 0.33 3.13 0.84
CA TRP A 71 0.30 2.61 -0.53
C TRP A 71 1.69 2.18 -1.02
N THR A 72 2.74 2.83 -0.52
CA THR A 72 4.12 2.66 -1.02
C THR A 72 4.88 1.59 -0.26
N ASN A 73 4.63 1.46 1.05
CA ASN A 73 5.38 0.58 1.93
C ASN A 73 4.45 -0.33 2.75
N ARG A 74 4.32 -1.59 2.33
CA ARG A 74 3.46 -2.57 3.00
C ARG A 74 3.93 -3.00 4.39
N ASN A 75 5.21 -2.76 4.73
CA ASN A 75 5.83 -3.15 6.00
C ASN A 75 6.17 -1.93 6.87
N ILE A 76 5.50 -0.82 6.66
CA ILE A 76 5.73 0.38 7.46
C ILE A 76 5.29 0.12 8.90
N LYS A 77 6.14 0.51 9.86
CA LYS A 77 5.77 0.41 11.27
C LYS A 77 4.73 1.46 11.62
N PRO A 78 3.62 1.09 12.30
CA PRO A 78 2.53 2.02 12.60
C PRO A 78 2.96 3.28 13.35
N ASN A 79 3.96 3.17 14.22
CA ASN A 79 4.50 4.29 14.99
C ASN A 79 5.23 5.36 14.16
N LYS A 80 5.52 5.09 12.88
CA LYS A 80 6.08 6.10 11.96
C LYS A 80 5.00 6.96 11.28
N VAL A 81 3.78 6.46 11.23
CA VAL A 81 2.66 7.09 10.51
C VAL A 81 1.60 7.61 11.48
N LEU A 82 1.39 6.88 12.57
CA LEU A 82 0.34 7.14 13.55
C LEU A 82 0.92 7.31 14.96
N SER A 83 0.21 8.10 15.76
CA SER A 83 0.51 8.27 17.18
C SER A 83 -0.67 7.81 18.04
N VAL A 84 -0.37 7.29 19.25
CA VAL A 84 -1.42 6.93 20.22
C VAL A 84 -2.23 8.17 20.58
N SER A 85 -3.54 8.00 20.73
CA SER A 85 -4.52 9.07 20.98
C SER A 85 -4.77 10.01 19.79
N GLN A 86 -4.17 9.77 18.64
CA GLN A 86 -4.44 10.52 17.41
C GLN A 86 -5.81 10.17 16.85
N LYS A 87 -6.58 11.17 16.43
CA LYS A 87 -7.80 11.00 15.64
C LYS A 87 -7.43 10.82 14.18
N ILE A 88 -7.93 9.77 13.56
CA ILE A 88 -7.68 9.46 12.16
C ILE A 88 -8.98 9.10 11.45
N LYS A 89 -9.00 9.35 10.15
CA LYS A 89 -10.05 8.85 9.25
C LYS A 89 -9.59 7.50 8.68
N PHE A 90 -10.52 6.58 8.56
CA PHE A 90 -10.29 5.25 8.02
C PHE A 90 -11.51 4.76 7.27
N LYS A 91 -11.30 3.80 6.38
CA LYS A 91 -12.34 3.10 5.66
C LYS A 91 -12.51 1.70 6.23
N ILE A 92 -13.75 1.26 6.40
CA ILE A 92 -14.03 -0.11 6.84
C ILE A 92 -13.90 -1.05 5.63
N VAL A 93 -13.04 -2.04 5.75
CA VAL A 93 -12.78 -3.05 4.71
C VAL A 93 -13.62 -4.28 4.93
N ASN A 94 -13.66 -4.78 6.17
CA ASN A 94 -14.40 -5.97 6.53
C ASN A 94 -14.86 -5.92 7.99
N ILE A 95 -16.01 -6.55 8.27
CA ILE A 95 -16.56 -6.70 9.61
C ILE A 95 -16.78 -8.20 9.84
N ASP A 96 -16.05 -8.76 10.79
CA ASP A 96 -16.20 -10.16 11.23
C ASP A 96 -16.90 -10.19 12.59
N LYS A 97 -18.15 -10.64 12.58
CA LYS A 97 -18.99 -10.74 13.79
C LYS A 97 -18.55 -11.88 14.70
N GLU A 98 -18.14 -13.00 14.12
CA GLU A 98 -17.78 -14.20 14.88
C GLU A 98 -16.53 -13.96 15.71
N SER A 99 -15.50 -13.40 15.11
CA SER A 99 -14.26 -13.04 15.80
C SER A 99 -14.28 -11.66 16.46
N LYS A 100 -15.39 -10.90 16.32
CA LYS A 100 -15.54 -9.51 16.83
C LYS A 100 -14.38 -8.62 16.39
N ARG A 101 -13.97 -8.76 15.11
CA ARG A 101 -12.87 -8.01 14.51
C ARG A 101 -13.36 -7.15 13.35
N ILE A 102 -12.87 -5.93 13.29
CA ILE A 102 -13.14 -5.02 12.19
C ILE A 102 -11.81 -4.69 11.54
N SER A 103 -11.72 -4.97 10.25
CA SER A 103 -10.55 -4.62 9.43
C SER A 103 -10.75 -3.24 8.85
N LEU A 104 -9.77 -2.38 9.08
CA LEU A 104 -9.77 -0.99 8.68
C LEU A 104 -8.64 -0.70 7.70
N SER A 105 -8.83 0.27 6.82
CA SER A 105 -7.81 0.77 5.91
C SER A 105 -7.63 2.28 6.07
N TYR A 106 -6.42 2.71 6.41
CA TYR A 106 -6.03 4.11 6.46
C TYR A 106 -5.64 4.60 5.06
N LYS A 107 -4.90 3.80 4.31
CA LYS A 107 -4.48 4.14 2.94
C LYS A 107 -5.66 4.45 2.00
N ALA A 108 -6.82 3.83 2.22
CA ALA A 108 -8.01 4.08 1.40
C ALA A 108 -8.62 5.48 1.60
N THR A 109 -8.19 6.23 2.61
CA THR A 109 -8.55 7.64 2.84
C THR A 109 -7.52 8.61 2.25
N LEU A 110 -6.35 8.09 1.89
CA LEU A 110 -5.29 8.84 1.22
C LEU A 110 -5.47 8.74 -0.29
N ASP A 111 -5.02 9.78 -1.00
CA ASP A 111 -4.95 9.73 -2.46
C ASP A 111 -4.12 8.51 -2.89
N ASN A 112 -4.70 7.70 -3.74
CA ASN A 112 -3.98 6.55 -4.27
C ASN A 112 -2.95 7.00 -5.32
N PRO A 113 -1.65 6.96 -5.03
CA PRO A 113 -0.62 7.40 -5.96
C PRO A 113 -0.60 6.55 -7.24
N TRP A 114 -1.08 5.30 -7.19
CA TRP A 114 -1.16 4.43 -8.36
C TRP A 114 -2.11 4.94 -9.44
N ASN A 115 -3.19 5.65 -9.08
CA ASN A 115 -4.10 6.25 -10.06
C ASN A 115 -3.39 7.34 -10.86
N LYS A 116 -2.66 8.23 -10.17
CA LYS A 116 -1.89 9.31 -10.82
C LYS A 116 -0.80 8.78 -11.74
N ILE A 117 -0.20 7.63 -11.39
CA ILE A 117 0.88 7.04 -12.18
C ILE A 117 0.38 6.29 -13.39
N ARG A 118 -0.82 5.70 -13.33
CA ARG A 118 -1.43 5.06 -14.51
C ARG A 118 -1.61 6.05 -15.66
N ASP A 119 -1.92 7.31 -15.36
CA ASP A 119 -2.01 8.38 -16.35
C ASP A 119 -0.65 8.85 -16.89
N ASN A 120 0.44 8.40 -16.26
CA ASN A 120 1.82 8.72 -16.65
C ASN A 120 2.51 7.58 -17.42
N ILE A 121 1.80 6.51 -17.76
CA ILE A 121 2.33 5.46 -18.65
C ILE A 121 2.72 6.11 -19.99
N GLY A 122 3.93 5.84 -20.44
CA GLY A 122 4.48 6.43 -21.66
C GLY A 122 5.08 7.82 -21.48
N LYS A 123 5.01 8.45 -20.30
CA LYS A 123 5.65 9.76 -20.04
C LYS A 123 7.01 9.60 -19.39
N GLU A 124 7.82 10.63 -19.55
CA GLU A 124 9.11 10.76 -18.86
C GLU A 124 8.88 11.10 -17.39
N VAL A 125 9.59 10.39 -16.51
CA VAL A 125 9.57 10.59 -15.08
C VAL A 125 10.98 10.51 -14.52
N LYS A 126 11.21 11.17 -13.37
CA LYS A 126 12.49 11.10 -12.66
C LYS A 126 12.41 10.08 -11.54
N ILE A 127 13.40 9.22 -11.48
CA ILE A 127 13.57 8.26 -10.39
C ILE A 127 14.86 8.50 -9.64
N LYS A 128 14.83 8.28 -8.33
CA LYS A 128 16.03 8.26 -7.48
C LYS A 128 16.43 6.80 -7.28
N ILE A 129 17.65 6.46 -7.57
CA ILE A 129 18.16 5.10 -7.45
C ILE A 129 18.29 4.71 -5.98
N ASN A 130 17.53 3.70 -5.55
CA ASN A 130 17.59 3.16 -4.18
C ASN A 130 18.58 2.00 -4.07
N ASN A 131 18.59 1.12 -5.08
CA ASN A 131 19.48 -0.03 -5.11
C ASN A 131 19.80 -0.44 -6.56
N VAL A 132 21.02 -0.94 -6.76
CA VAL A 132 21.48 -1.52 -8.02
C VAL A 132 21.81 -2.98 -7.78
N THR A 133 21.24 -3.87 -8.58
CA THR A 133 21.50 -5.32 -8.56
C THR A 133 22.15 -5.75 -9.87
N ASP A 134 22.58 -7.00 -9.97
CA ASP A 134 23.27 -7.54 -11.14
C ASP A 134 22.44 -7.52 -12.43
N LYS A 135 21.10 -7.38 -12.32
CA LYS A 135 20.18 -7.44 -13.48
C LYS A 135 19.24 -6.25 -13.61
N ALA A 136 19.12 -5.43 -12.56
CA ALA A 136 18.16 -4.35 -12.54
C ALA A 136 18.54 -3.23 -11.55
N ILE A 137 18.04 -2.04 -11.82
CA ILE A 137 18.06 -0.88 -10.93
C ILE A 137 16.67 -0.74 -10.30
N PHE A 138 16.63 -0.59 -8.98
CA PHE A 138 15.42 -0.23 -8.26
C PHE A 138 15.48 1.26 -7.94
N GLY A 139 14.51 1.99 -8.44
CA GLY A 139 14.41 3.43 -8.24
C GLY A 139 13.04 3.83 -7.73
N GLU A 140 13.03 4.86 -6.92
CA GLU A 140 11.84 5.49 -6.35
C GLU A 140 11.48 6.72 -7.16
N LEU A 141 10.22 6.84 -7.56
CA LEU A 141 9.69 8.03 -8.22
C LEU A 141 9.78 9.23 -7.28
N THR A 142 10.38 10.31 -7.74
CA THR A 142 10.57 11.53 -6.93
C THR A 142 9.25 12.18 -6.53
N ASP A 143 8.19 12.00 -7.33
CA ASP A 143 6.90 12.66 -7.13
C ASP A 143 5.94 11.88 -6.22
N SER A 144 6.05 10.56 -6.17
CA SER A 144 5.08 9.70 -5.49
C SER A 144 5.67 8.72 -4.49
N GLY A 145 7.00 8.59 -4.44
CA GLY A 145 7.67 7.64 -3.55
C GLY A 145 7.45 6.16 -3.92
N LEU A 146 6.84 5.88 -5.08
CA LEU A 146 6.63 4.51 -5.53
C LEU A 146 7.91 3.94 -6.13
N VAL A 147 8.22 2.70 -5.75
CA VAL A 147 9.40 1.99 -6.23
C VAL A 147 9.08 1.21 -7.48
N GLY A 148 9.93 1.34 -8.49
CA GLY A 148 9.86 0.56 -9.71
C GLY A 148 11.20 -0.05 -10.09
N MET A 149 11.19 -0.89 -11.12
CA MET A 149 12.33 -1.63 -11.61
C MET A 149 12.69 -1.19 -13.03
N LEU A 150 13.98 -0.89 -13.24
CA LEU A 150 14.59 -0.70 -14.54
C LEU A 150 15.50 -1.90 -14.82
N HIS A 151 15.09 -2.78 -15.73
CA HIS A 151 15.88 -3.95 -16.12
C HIS A 151 17.05 -3.52 -17.01
N TYR A 152 18.20 -4.25 -16.98
CA TYR A 152 19.39 -3.90 -17.77
C TYR A 152 19.08 -3.77 -19.26
N LYS A 153 18.19 -4.60 -19.81
CA LYS A 153 17.74 -4.53 -21.22
C LYS A 153 17.01 -3.26 -21.60
N GLU A 154 16.50 -2.53 -20.61
CA GLU A 154 15.77 -1.29 -20.76
C GLU A 154 16.63 -0.05 -20.51
N ILE A 155 17.94 -0.21 -20.32
CA ILE A 155 18.88 0.89 -20.12
C ILE A 155 19.32 1.46 -21.46
N THR A 156 19.87 0.60 -22.32
CA THR A 156 20.38 0.96 -23.64
C THR A 156 19.99 -0.12 -24.66
N TYR A 157 20.06 0.22 -25.95
CA TYR A 157 19.82 -0.74 -27.02
C TYR A 157 20.89 -1.84 -27.11
N ASN A 158 22.07 -1.62 -26.53
CA ASN A 158 23.17 -2.59 -26.53
C ASN A 158 22.99 -3.75 -25.52
N GLU A 159 21.97 -3.68 -24.65
CA GLU A 159 21.61 -4.69 -23.64
C GLU A 159 22.82 -5.15 -22.78
N ASN A 160 23.78 -4.27 -22.51
CA ASN A 160 24.98 -4.63 -21.77
C ASN A 160 24.75 -4.50 -20.26
N ILE A 161 25.04 -5.59 -19.52
CA ILE A 161 24.94 -5.64 -18.05
C ILE A 161 25.92 -4.67 -17.38
N GLU A 162 27.06 -4.38 -18.01
CA GLU A 162 28.06 -3.46 -17.46
C GLU A 162 27.54 -2.01 -17.34
N ASP A 163 26.53 -1.65 -18.12
CA ASP A 163 25.92 -0.33 -18.02
C ASP A 163 25.23 -0.10 -16.66
N LEU A 164 24.84 -1.17 -15.96
CA LEU A 164 24.33 -1.08 -14.59
C LEU A 164 25.36 -0.53 -13.60
N LYS A 165 26.63 -0.86 -13.79
CA LYS A 165 27.74 -0.44 -12.91
C LYS A 165 28.02 1.07 -12.99
N LYS A 166 27.56 1.73 -14.04
CA LYS A 166 27.72 3.19 -14.23
C LYS A 166 26.83 3.99 -13.29
N PHE A 167 25.75 3.40 -12.80
CA PHE A 167 24.79 4.08 -11.95
C PHE A 167 25.09 3.89 -10.46
N LYS A 168 24.97 4.98 -9.71
CA LYS A 168 25.23 5.00 -8.27
C LYS A 168 23.95 5.15 -7.48
N LYS A 169 23.95 4.63 -6.24
CA LYS A 169 22.85 4.84 -5.28
C LYS A 169 22.65 6.33 -5.04
N ASN A 170 21.39 6.75 -4.93
CA ASN A 170 20.93 8.13 -4.77
C ASN A 170 21.07 9.03 -6.01
N GLU A 171 21.49 8.50 -7.14
CA GLU A 171 21.49 9.23 -8.41
C GLU A 171 20.07 9.41 -8.94
N ILE A 172 19.81 10.55 -9.57
CA ILE A 172 18.51 10.82 -10.22
C ILE A 172 18.64 10.50 -11.69
N LEU A 173 17.74 9.66 -12.18
CA LEU A 173 17.70 9.20 -13.56
C LEU A 173 16.35 9.52 -14.20
N SER A 174 16.37 10.08 -15.41
CA SER A 174 15.17 10.19 -16.24
C SER A 174 14.87 8.85 -16.91
N VAL A 175 13.63 8.40 -16.80
CA VAL A 175 13.16 7.15 -17.40
C VAL A 175 11.70 7.31 -17.85
N LYS A 176 11.25 6.40 -18.69
CA LYS A 176 9.85 6.32 -19.14
C LYS A 176 9.14 5.16 -18.45
N ILE A 177 7.91 5.34 -18.06
CA ILE A 177 7.08 4.24 -17.53
C ILE A 177 6.55 3.43 -18.72
N ILE A 178 6.92 2.15 -18.79
CA ILE A 178 6.45 1.24 -19.85
C ILE A 178 5.19 0.51 -19.39
N GLU A 179 5.21 -0.04 -18.20
CA GLU A 179 4.17 -0.93 -17.71
C GLU A 179 3.98 -0.77 -16.21
N ILE A 180 2.72 -0.91 -15.77
CA ILE A 180 2.34 -1.01 -14.36
C ILE A 180 1.51 -2.26 -14.21
N LYS A 181 2.02 -3.26 -13.50
CA LYS A 181 1.36 -4.53 -13.25
C LYS A 181 1.57 -4.98 -11.80
N ASP A 182 0.49 -5.43 -11.12
CA ASP A 182 0.52 -5.99 -9.78
C ASP A 182 1.31 -5.12 -8.76
N ASP A 183 1.05 -3.82 -8.74
CA ASP A 183 1.77 -2.84 -7.91
C ASP A 183 3.30 -2.79 -8.18
N LYS A 184 3.70 -3.14 -9.39
CA LYS A 184 5.08 -3.06 -9.85
C LYS A 184 5.17 -2.14 -11.06
N ILE A 185 6.10 -1.19 -11.01
CA ILE A 185 6.36 -0.25 -12.11
C ILE A 185 7.59 -0.74 -12.84
N ARG A 186 7.50 -0.82 -14.17
CA ARG A 186 8.64 -1.09 -15.05
C ARG A 186 9.03 0.19 -15.76
N PHE A 187 10.30 0.50 -15.65
CA PHE A 187 10.91 1.66 -16.29
C PHE A 187 11.73 1.25 -17.52
N SER A 188 11.84 2.17 -18.47
CA SER A 188 12.79 2.11 -19.59
C SER A 188 13.49 3.46 -19.76
N LYS A 189 14.82 3.43 -19.79
CA LYS A 189 15.63 4.54 -20.21
C LYS A 189 15.76 4.54 -21.74
N ARG A 190 15.92 3.35 -22.32
CA ARG A 190 15.96 3.12 -23.76
C ARG A 190 14.80 3.78 -24.51
N ALA A 191 13.60 3.78 -23.92
CA ALA A 191 12.41 4.39 -24.52
C ALA A 191 12.46 5.94 -24.58
N LEU A 192 13.46 6.58 -23.95
CA LEU A 192 13.76 8.02 -24.11
C LEU A 192 14.75 8.28 -25.24
N GLU A 193 15.55 7.28 -25.59
CA GLU A 193 16.48 7.37 -26.71
C GLU A 193 15.72 7.08 -28.01
N ARG A 194 16.09 7.73 -29.09
CA ARG A 194 15.52 7.42 -30.42
C ARG A 194 15.86 5.98 -30.77
N ASP A 195 14.86 5.23 -31.21
CA ASP A 195 15.09 3.89 -31.73
C ASP A 195 16.02 3.97 -32.94
N PRO A 196 17.18 3.32 -32.92
CA PRO A 196 18.07 3.29 -34.06
C PRO A 196 17.41 2.85 -35.36
N LEU A 197 16.38 1.99 -35.27
CA LEU A 197 15.61 1.52 -36.42
C LEU A 197 14.65 2.56 -36.99
N GLU A 198 14.19 3.53 -36.19
CA GLU A 198 13.35 4.63 -36.69
C GLU A 198 14.15 5.52 -37.64
N TRP A 199 15.42 5.77 -37.37
CA TRP A 199 16.29 6.52 -38.29
C TRP A 199 16.34 5.90 -39.69
N PHE A 200 16.40 4.56 -39.78
CA PHE A 200 16.40 3.85 -41.06
C PHE A 200 15.05 3.96 -41.76
N LYS A 201 13.95 3.98 -41.04
CA LYS A 201 12.58 4.16 -41.59
C LYS A 201 12.39 5.60 -42.10
N GLU A 202 12.78 6.60 -41.31
CA GLU A 202 12.66 8.01 -41.65
C GLU A 202 13.51 8.36 -42.88
N ASN A 203 14.68 7.75 -43.03
CA ASN A 203 15.58 7.96 -44.16
C ASN A 203 15.31 6.99 -45.33
N ASN A 204 14.17 6.26 -45.32
CA ASN A 204 13.81 5.32 -46.39
C ASN A 204 14.90 4.30 -46.73
N LYS A 205 15.74 3.91 -45.77
CA LYS A 205 16.82 2.94 -45.96
C LYS A 205 16.23 1.53 -45.89
N LYS A 206 16.48 0.75 -46.95
CA LYS A 206 16.04 -0.67 -47.03
C LYS A 206 17.29 -1.58 -46.98
N VAL A 207 17.06 -2.86 -46.75
CA VAL A 207 18.13 -3.87 -46.84
C VAL A 207 18.85 -3.76 -48.17
N GLY A 208 20.19 -3.58 -48.13
CA GLY A 208 21.03 -3.36 -49.31
C GLY A 208 21.31 -1.89 -49.64
N SER A 209 20.77 -0.91 -48.89
CA SER A 209 21.14 0.49 -49.04
C SER A 209 22.56 0.74 -48.50
N ILE A 210 23.35 1.47 -49.24
CA ILE A 210 24.68 1.98 -48.80
C ILE A 210 24.44 3.19 -47.87
N ILE A 211 25.13 3.20 -46.72
CA ILE A 211 25.07 4.27 -45.72
C ILE A 211 26.30 5.16 -45.86
#